data_4ba630f1b3f99604b608f4197bd8f2ac
#
_entry.id   4ba630f1b3f99604b608f4197bd8f2ac
#
_cell.length_a   1.000
_cell.length_b   1.000
_cell.length_c   1.000
_cell.angle_alpha   90.00
_cell.angle_beta   90.00
_cell.angle_gamma   90.00
#
_symmetry.space_group_name_H-M   'P 1'
#
loop_
_entity.id
_entity.type
_entity.pdbx_description
1 polymer ?
#
loop_
_entity_poly.entity_id
_entity_poly.type
_entity_poly.pdbx_seq_one_letter_code
_entity_poly.pdbx_strand_id
1 'polypeptide(L)'
;EKVLLLFHPRGLAEKMDRSLTHRSAARSVAGMSAMLAHEIRNPLAGISGAAQLLAMNISEEDQELTTLIQDEIRRIGRLVERVEQFGDLRPAQREAVNIHDILNRAKRAAEVGFAEHIRFIEEFDPSLPPVSADPDQLLQVFQNLLKNSAEATPKVGGMITIKTAFRPGVRLQLPGQKSESLPLEV
;
A
#
# COMPACT_ATOMS: atom_id res chain seq x y z
N GLU A 1 -23.94 26.02 42.27
CA GLU A 1 -22.71 26.18 41.48
C GLU A 1 -23.10 26.25 40.00
N LYS A 2 -22.79 27.39 39.36
CA LYS A 2 -23.03 27.57 37.93
C LYS A 2 -21.71 27.33 37.21
N VAL A 3 -21.65 26.31 36.34
CA VAL A 3 -20.47 26.00 35.48
C VAL A 3 -20.65 26.70 34.15
N LEU A 4 -19.73 27.59 33.79
CA LEU A 4 -19.70 28.27 32.51
C LEU A 4 -18.74 27.49 31.58
N LEU A 5 -19.27 26.81 30.54
CA LEU A 5 -18.49 26.16 29.52
C LEU A 5 -18.29 27.09 28.33
N LEU A 6 -17.08 27.61 28.17
CA LEU A 6 -16.68 28.40 27.00
C LEU A 6 -16.12 27.51 25.89
N PHE A 7 -16.85 27.36 24.81
CA PHE A 7 -16.36 26.73 23.61
C PHE A 7 -15.70 27.78 22.70
N HIS A 8 -14.38 27.71 22.60
CA HIS A 8 -13.66 28.48 21.57
C HIS A 8 -13.58 27.68 20.29
N PRO A 9 -14.20 28.12 19.17
CA PRO A 9 -13.95 27.49 17.87
C PRO A 9 -12.51 27.76 17.48
N ARG A 10 -11.70 26.72 17.39
CA ARG A 10 -10.33 26.82 16.84
C ARG A 10 -10.39 27.39 15.44
N GLY A 11 -9.74 28.52 15.24
CA GLY A 11 -9.77 29.25 13.98
C GLY A 11 -9.24 28.41 12.79
N LEU A 12 -9.78 28.70 11.60
CA LEU A 12 -9.37 28.06 10.33
C LEU A 12 -7.85 28.15 10.11
N ALA A 13 -7.23 29.26 10.55
CA ALA A 13 -5.79 29.49 10.46
C ALA A 13 -4.96 28.45 11.23
N GLU A 14 -5.38 28.10 12.44
CA GLU A 14 -4.67 27.14 13.30
C GLU A 14 -4.81 25.68 12.76
N LYS A 15 -5.94 25.38 12.10
CA LYS A 15 -6.14 24.09 11.41
C LYS A 15 -5.33 24.01 10.11
N MET A 16 -5.20 25.12 9.38
CA MET A 16 -4.37 25.19 8.18
C MET A 16 -2.87 25.08 8.52
N ASP A 17 -2.42 25.76 9.56
CA ASP A 17 -1.02 25.74 9.98
C ASP A 17 -0.60 24.34 10.45
N ARG A 18 -1.43 23.65 11.24
CA ARG A 18 -1.19 22.23 11.59
C ARG A 18 -1.20 21.32 10.38
N SER A 19 -2.13 21.50 9.45
CA SER A 19 -2.19 20.70 8.22
C SER A 19 -0.95 20.90 7.35
N LEU A 20 -0.45 22.12 7.24
CA LEU A 20 0.78 22.43 6.48
C LEU A 20 2.02 21.87 7.18
N THR A 21 2.10 22.01 8.51
CA THR A 21 3.22 21.48 9.30
C THR A 21 3.26 19.95 9.26
N HIS A 22 2.12 19.28 9.38
CA HIS A 22 2.03 17.83 9.25
C HIS A 22 2.39 17.35 7.82
N ARG A 23 1.96 18.07 6.79
CA ARG A 23 2.31 17.74 5.40
C ARG A 23 3.79 17.95 5.10
N SER A 24 4.41 19.01 5.64
CA SER A 24 5.84 19.26 5.46
C SER A 24 6.70 18.24 6.21
N ALA A 25 6.34 17.89 7.45
CA ALA A 25 6.99 16.84 8.21
C ALA A 25 6.85 15.47 7.54
N ALA A 26 5.65 15.14 7.06
CA ALA A 26 5.42 13.90 6.32
C ALA A 26 6.26 13.83 5.03
N ARG A 27 6.37 14.93 4.26
CA ARG A 27 7.23 14.97 3.06
C ARG A 27 8.71 14.80 3.39
N SER A 28 9.18 15.41 4.47
CA SER A 28 10.58 15.26 4.92
C SER A 28 10.88 13.82 5.34
N VAL A 29 9.98 13.20 6.10
CA VAL A 29 10.08 11.78 6.49
C VAL A 29 10.04 10.88 5.25
N ALA A 30 9.15 11.15 4.31
CA ALA A 30 9.02 10.39 3.08
C ALA A 30 10.29 10.46 2.20
N GLY A 31 10.83 11.67 1.99
CA GLY A 31 12.07 11.85 1.24
C GLY A 31 13.26 11.14 1.89
N MET A 32 13.37 11.22 3.22
CA MET A 32 14.38 10.48 3.98
C MET A 32 14.17 8.97 3.90
N SER A 33 12.94 8.49 3.97
CA SER A 33 12.62 7.07 3.90
C SER A 33 13.02 6.45 2.56
N ALA A 34 12.74 7.12 1.45
CA ALA A 34 13.12 6.66 0.12
C ALA A 34 14.66 6.63 -0.05
N MET A 35 15.36 7.66 0.43
CA MET A 35 16.82 7.72 0.38
C MET A 35 17.45 6.62 1.24
N LEU A 36 17.00 6.48 2.49
CA LEU A 36 17.49 5.45 3.41
C LEU A 36 17.22 4.03 2.87
N ALA A 37 16.05 3.81 2.29
CA ALA A 37 15.73 2.53 1.69
C ALA A 37 16.68 2.17 0.55
N HIS A 38 17.05 3.14 -0.27
CA HIS A 38 18.02 2.94 -1.36
C HIS A 38 19.43 2.67 -0.80
N GLU A 39 19.85 3.42 0.21
CA GLU A 39 21.15 3.23 0.86
C GLU A 39 21.26 1.92 1.66
N ILE A 40 20.15 1.39 2.19
CA ILE A 40 20.13 0.09 2.86
C ILE A 40 20.10 -1.07 1.84
N ARG A 41 19.39 -0.91 0.72
CA ARG A 41 19.28 -1.95 -0.32
C ARG A 41 20.65 -2.26 -0.95
N ASN A 42 21.51 -1.25 -1.11
CA ASN A 42 22.83 -1.42 -1.71
C ASN A 42 23.74 -2.39 -0.90
N PRO A 43 23.99 -2.21 0.41
CA PRO A 43 24.77 -3.15 1.19
C PRO A 43 24.10 -4.52 1.31
N LEU A 44 22.75 -4.59 1.36
CA LEU A 44 22.05 -5.87 1.37
C LEU A 44 22.28 -6.67 0.08
N ALA A 45 22.32 -6.01 -1.08
CA ALA A 45 22.67 -6.66 -2.33
C ALA A 45 24.10 -7.22 -2.32
N GLY A 46 25.04 -6.48 -1.77
CA GLY A 46 26.42 -6.94 -1.59
C GLY A 46 26.53 -8.16 -0.67
N ILE A 47 25.85 -8.13 0.49
CA ILE A 47 25.82 -9.26 1.43
C ILE A 47 25.13 -10.47 0.81
N SER A 48 24.04 -10.27 0.07
CA SER A 48 23.34 -11.34 -0.66
C SER A 48 24.24 -12.01 -1.69
N GLY A 49 24.95 -11.22 -2.49
CA GLY A 49 25.91 -11.74 -3.46
C GLY A 49 27.06 -12.53 -2.80
N ALA A 50 27.61 -12.03 -1.70
CA ALA A 50 28.65 -12.73 -0.94
C ALA A 50 28.13 -14.06 -0.36
N ALA A 51 26.92 -14.07 0.23
CA ALA A 51 26.30 -15.28 0.75
C ALA A 51 26.02 -16.32 -0.36
N GLN A 52 25.61 -15.87 -1.57
CA GLN A 52 25.43 -16.75 -2.72
C GLN A 52 26.76 -17.38 -3.19
N LEU A 53 27.82 -16.59 -3.28
CA LEU A 53 29.15 -17.09 -3.64
C LEU A 53 29.71 -18.09 -2.62
N LEU A 54 29.51 -17.82 -1.33
CA LEU A 54 29.86 -18.74 -0.27
C LEU A 54 29.10 -20.07 -0.39
N ALA A 55 27.78 -20.01 -0.62
CA ALA A 55 26.94 -21.21 -0.76
C ALA A 55 27.38 -22.14 -1.90
N MET A 56 28.12 -21.64 -2.91
CA MET A 56 28.62 -22.46 -4.01
C MET A 56 29.87 -23.29 -3.66
N ASN A 57 30.57 -22.96 -2.55
CA ASN A 57 31.88 -23.50 -2.24
C ASN A 57 32.01 -24.08 -0.81
N ILE A 58 30.90 -24.26 -0.10
CA ILE A 58 30.89 -24.77 1.29
C ILE A 58 30.25 -26.15 1.39
N SER A 59 30.46 -26.84 2.51
CA SER A 59 29.83 -28.12 2.83
C SER A 59 28.32 -27.99 3.00
N GLU A 60 27.59 -29.12 2.90
CA GLU A 60 26.14 -29.16 3.12
C GLU A 60 25.76 -28.67 4.52
N GLU A 61 26.60 -28.96 5.55
CA GLU A 61 26.38 -28.51 6.91
C GLU A 61 26.46 -26.98 7.06
N ASP A 62 27.31 -26.31 6.27
CA ASP A 62 27.44 -24.85 6.29
C ASP A 62 26.42 -24.15 5.39
N GLN A 63 25.73 -24.88 4.49
CA GLN A 63 24.68 -24.31 3.63
C GLN A 63 23.48 -23.78 4.42
N GLU A 64 23.18 -24.37 5.58
CA GLU A 64 22.12 -23.84 6.46
C GLU A 64 22.41 -22.42 6.90
N LEU A 65 23.67 -22.09 7.20
CA LEU A 65 24.05 -20.73 7.62
C LEU A 65 23.89 -19.71 6.48
N THR A 66 24.30 -20.08 5.27
CA THR A 66 24.13 -19.20 4.10
C THR A 66 22.65 -19.01 3.73
N THR A 67 21.84 -20.03 3.90
CA THR A 67 20.38 -19.96 3.71
C THR A 67 19.76 -19.02 4.75
N LEU A 68 20.15 -19.14 6.02
CA LEU A 68 19.69 -18.24 7.08
C LEU A 68 20.06 -16.78 6.80
N ILE A 69 21.29 -16.52 6.34
CA ILE A 69 21.73 -15.17 5.94
C ILE A 69 20.86 -14.63 4.80
N GLN A 70 20.59 -15.43 3.78
CA GLN A 70 19.74 -15.02 2.66
C GLN A 70 18.30 -14.77 3.07
N ASP A 71 17.76 -15.56 4.00
CA ASP A 71 16.41 -15.38 4.52
C ASP A 71 16.29 -14.07 5.31
N GLU A 72 17.29 -13.74 6.13
CA GLU A 72 17.30 -12.51 6.90
C GLU A 72 17.47 -11.28 5.99
N ILE A 73 18.30 -11.36 4.94
CA ILE A 73 18.41 -10.31 3.93
C ILE A 73 17.07 -10.07 3.25
N ARG A 74 16.36 -11.12 2.85
CA ARG A 74 15.02 -11.02 2.27
C ARG A 74 14.01 -10.39 3.25
N ARG A 75 14.12 -10.73 4.53
CA ARG A 75 13.30 -10.15 5.58
C ARG A 75 13.55 -8.66 5.74
N ILE A 76 14.82 -8.23 5.80
CA ILE A 76 15.19 -6.81 5.88
C ILE A 76 14.73 -6.06 4.63
N GLY A 77 14.90 -6.63 3.44
CA GLY A 77 14.41 -6.06 2.17
C GLY A 77 12.91 -5.76 2.22
N ARG A 78 12.09 -6.68 2.72
CA ARG A 78 10.64 -6.46 2.89
C ARG A 78 10.31 -5.36 3.91
N LEU A 79 11.12 -5.18 4.96
CA LEU A 79 10.94 -4.08 5.91
C LEU A 79 11.26 -2.73 5.26
N VAL A 80 12.34 -2.68 4.47
CA VAL A 80 12.75 -1.48 3.72
C VAL A 80 11.67 -1.08 2.71
N GLU A 81 11.13 -2.04 1.96
CA GLU A 81 10.00 -1.80 1.03
C GLU A 81 8.77 -1.21 1.73
N ARG A 82 8.43 -1.70 2.92
CA ARG A 82 7.33 -1.12 3.71
C ARG A 82 7.61 0.34 4.09
N VAL A 83 8.85 0.65 4.47
CA VAL A 83 9.24 2.04 4.81
C VAL A 83 9.16 2.95 3.59
N GLU A 84 9.57 2.49 2.40
CA GLU A 84 9.42 3.23 1.15
C GLU A 84 7.95 3.52 0.80
N GLN A 85 7.07 2.52 0.97
CA GLN A 85 5.63 2.68 0.71
C GLN A 85 4.99 3.77 1.58
N PHE A 86 5.47 3.98 2.81
CA PHE A 86 5.05 5.11 3.65
C PHE A 86 5.58 6.45 3.16
N GLY A 87 6.65 6.42 2.37
CA GLY A 87 7.38 7.61 1.90
C GLY A 87 6.92 8.17 0.55
N ASP A 88 6.07 7.48 -0.21
CA ASP A 88 5.63 7.99 -1.51
C ASP A 88 4.50 9.03 -1.35
N LEU A 89 4.92 10.29 -1.17
CA LEU A 89 4.05 11.46 -1.10
C LEU A 89 4.03 12.25 -2.41
N ARG A 90 4.34 11.63 -3.54
CA ARG A 90 4.19 12.29 -4.85
C ARG A 90 2.74 12.76 -5.01
N PRO A 91 2.51 13.97 -5.52
CA PRO A 91 1.15 14.39 -5.84
C PRO A 91 0.52 13.39 -6.82
N ALA A 92 -0.67 12.91 -6.48
CA ALA A 92 -1.40 11.99 -7.34
C ALA A 92 -1.64 12.61 -8.71
N GLN A 93 -1.21 11.95 -9.78
CA GLN A 93 -1.51 12.33 -11.15
C GLN A 93 -2.88 11.74 -11.51
N ARG A 94 -3.93 12.50 -11.19
CA ARG A 94 -5.30 12.03 -11.39
C ARG A 94 -5.72 12.13 -12.84
N GLU A 95 -6.20 11.02 -13.37
CA GLU A 95 -6.83 10.91 -14.68
C GLU A 95 -8.15 10.13 -14.60
N ALA A 96 -8.90 10.07 -15.69
CA ALA A 96 -10.10 9.25 -15.76
C ALA A 96 -9.73 7.78 -15.97
N VAL A 97 -9.87 6.96 -14.93
CA VAL A 97 -9.45 5.56 -14.88
C VAL A 97 -10.64 4.63 -14.81
N ASN A 98 -10.66 3.59 -15.62
CA ASN A 98 -11.58 2.47 -15.44
C ASN A 98 -11.09 1.59 -14.28
N ILE A 99 -11.88 1.52 -13.21
CA ILE A 99 -11.53 0.78 -12.00
C ILE A 99 -11.32 -0.71 -12.28
N HIS A 100 -12.08 -1.30 -13.22
CA HIS A 100 -11.99 -2.72 -13.56
C HIS A 100 -10.65 -3.06 -14.23
N ASP A 101 -10.08 -2.15 -15.02
CA ASP A 101 -8.76 -2.38 -15.64
C ASP A 101 -7.66 -2.47 -14.59
N ILE A 102 -7.73 -1.61 -13.55
CA ILE A 102 -6.76 -1.63 -12.45
C ILE A 102 -6.96 -2.88 -11.59
N LEU A 103 -8.20 -3.24 -11.25
CA LEU A 103 -8.50 -4.47 -10.50
C LEU A 103 -8.04 -5.72 -11.23
N ASN A 104 -8.24 -5.81 -12.55
CA ASN A 104 -7.79 -6.90 -13.38
C ASN A 104 -6.25 -7.01 -13.41
N ARG A 105 -5.55 -5.87 -13.49
CA ARG A 105 -4.07 -5.84 -13.41
C ARG A 105 -3.59 -6.31 -12.04
N ALA A 106 -4.19 -5.82 -10.94
CA ALA A 106 -3.85 -6.23 -9.59
C ALA A 106 -4.10 -7.72 -9.36
N LYS A 107 -5.25 -8.25 -9.80
CA LYS A 107 -5.61 -9.66 -9.72
C LYS A 107 -4.60 -10.54 -10.47
N ARG A 108 -4.29 -10.22 -11.74
CA ARG A 108 -3.31 -10.99 -12.52
C ARG A 108 -1.94 -11.04 -11.86
N ALA A 109 -1.47 -9.92 -11.30
CA ALA A 109 -0.22 -9.90 -10.57
C ALA A 109 -0.26 -10.77 -9.31
N ALA A 110 -1.39 -10.82 -8.60
CA ALA A 110 -1.58 -11.67 -7.44
C ALA A 110 -1.62 -13.16 -7.83
N GLU A 111 -2.33 -13.53 -8.89
CA GLU A 111 -2.47 -14.90 -9.40
C GLU A 111 -1.11 -15.52 -9.81
N VAL A 112 -0.23 -14.72 -10.41
CA VAL A 112 1.12 -15.17 -10.82
C VAL A 112 2.10 -15.18 -9.63
N GLY A 113 1.78 -14.46 -8.54
CA GLY A 113 2.66 -14.29 -7.40
C GLY A 113 2.14 -14.94 -6.11
N PHE A 114 1.77 -14.10 -5.15
CA PHE A 114 1.46 -14.53 -3.78
C PHE A 114 0.12 -15.27 -3.61
N ALA A 115 -0.76 -15.26 -4.60
CA ALA A 115 -2.11 -15.83 -4.54
C ALA A 115 -2.37 -16.93 -5.59
N GLU A 116 -1.33 -17.62 -6.07
CA GLU A 116 -1.41 -18.70 -7.06
C GLU A 116 -2.38 -19.82 -6.65
N HIS A 117 -2.49 -20.11 -5.36
CA HIS A 117 -3.33 -21.16 -4.79
C HIS A 117 -4.76 -20.69 -4.45
N ILE A 118 -5.11 -19.44 -4.73
CA ILE A 118 -6.38 -18.82 -4.36
C ILE A 118 -7.27 -18.68 -5.60
N ARG A 119 -8.54 -19.06 -5.44
CA ARG A 119 -9.54 -18.83 -6.47
C ARG A 119 -10.11 -17.42 -6.36
N PHE A 120 -10.04 -16.65 -7.45
CA PHE A 120 -10.69 -15.34 -7.55
C PHE A 120 -12.08 -15.45 -8.15
N ILE A 121 -13.02 -14.70 -7.60
CA ILE A 121 -14.37 -14.48 -8.14
C ILE A 121 -14.54 -12.99 -8.39
N GLU A 122 -15.04 -12.64 -9.56
CA GLU A 122 -15.31 -11.26 -9.96
C GLU A 122 -16.81 -11.03 -10.03
N GLU A 123 -17.29 -10.03 -9.30
CA GLU A 123 -18.67 -9.54 -9.32
C GLU A 123 -18.64 -8.06 -9.68
N PHE A 124 -18.37 -7.74 -10.93
CA PHE A 124 -18.19 -6.39 -11.39
C PHE A 124 -19.50 -5.78 -11.90
N ASP A 125 -19.83 -4.57 -11.44
CA ASP A 125 -20.88 -3.74 -12.02
C ASP A 125 -20.37 -3.03 -13.29
N PRO A 126 -20.79 -3.43 -14.49
CA PRO A 126 -20.29 -2.89 -15.74
C PRO A 126 -20.73 -1.44 -16.00
N SER A 127 -21.66 -0.92 -15.21
CA SER A 127 -22.21 0.43 -15.38
C SER A 127 -21.39 1.53 -14.69
N LEU A 128 -20.30 1.17 -14.00
CA LEU A 128 -19.51 2.13 -13.27
C LEU A 128 -18.83 3.15 -14.18
N PRO A 129 -18.96 4.46 -13.90
CA PRO A 129 -18.24 5.48 -14.63
C PRO A 129 -16.74 5.46 -14.27
N PRO A 130 -15.88 6.02 -15.14
CA PRO A 130 -14.47 6.22 -14.81
C PRO A 130 -14.30 7.04 -13.53
N VAL A 131 -13.27 6.71 -12.74
CA VAL A 131 -12.93 7.42 -11.51
C VAL A 131 -11.76 8.36 -11.74
N SER A 132 -11.77 9.52 -11.08
CA SER A 132 -10.62 10.44 -11.10
C SER A 132 -9.58 10.00 -10.09
N ALA A 133 -8.57 9.27 -10.53
CA ALA A 133 -7.56 8.69 -9.68
C ALA A 133 -6.20 8.57 -10.39
N ASP A 134 -5.16 8.36 -9.59
CA ASP A 134 -3.84 7.98 -10.08
C ASP A 134 -3.81 6.45 -10.25
N PRO A 135 -3.60 5.93 -11.47
CA PRO A 135 -3.68 4.49 -11.74
C PRO A 135 -2.64 3.68 -10.99
N ASP A 136 -1.43 4.22 -10.79
CA ASP A 136 -0.35 3.51 -10.12
C ASP A 136 -0.61 3.44 -8.61
N GLN A 137 -1.11 4.52 -8.00
CA GLN A 137 -1.52 4.52 -6.59
C GLN A 137 -2.69 3.57 -6.34
N LEU A 138 -3.70 3.55 -7.24
CA LEU A 138 -4.81 2.59 -7.13
C LEU A 138 -4.34 1.15 -7.26
N LEU A 139 -3.46 0.87 -8.22
CA LEU A 139 -2.88 -0.46 -8.41
C LEU A 139 -2.16 -0.91 -7.13
N GLN A 140 -1.38 -0.04 -6.52
CA GLN A 140 -0.69 -0.32 -5.25
C GLN A 140 -1.66 -0.60 -4.11
N VAL A 141 -2.74 0.18 -3.99
CA VAL A 141 -3.80 -0.04 -2.97
C VAL A 141 -4.41 -1.42 -3.15
N PHE A 142 -4.83 -1.79 -4.37
CA PHE A 142 -5.45 -3.08 -4.61
C PHE A 142 -4.49 -4.25 -4.43
N GLN A 143 -3.24 -4.13 -4.83
CA GLN A 143 -2.22 -5.15 -4.56
C GLN A 143 -2.02 -5.37 -3.06
N ASN A 144 -1.97 -4.30 -2.26
CA ASN A 144 -1.87 -4.41 -0.80
C ASN A 144 -3.10 -5.07 -0.19
N LEU A 145 -4.31 -4.71 -0.64
CA LEU A 145 -5.55 -5.33 -0.17
C LEU A 145 -5.62 -6.81 -0.55
N LEU A 146 -5.29 -7.16 -1.78
CA LEU A 146 -5.27 -8.55 -2.25
C LEU A 146 -4.22 -9.38 -1.50
N LYS A 147 -3.05 -8.82 -1.22
CA LYS A 147 -2.01 -9.48 -0.43
C LYS A 147 -2.48 -9.75 1.00
N ASN A 148 -3.07 -8.77 1.67
CA ASN A 148 -3.63 -8.95 3.01
C ASN A 148 -4.75 -10.01 3.01
N SER A 149 -5.60 -9.99 1.98
CA SER A 149 -6.67 -10.98 1.82
C SER A 149 -6.10 -12.38 1.60
N ALA A 150 -5.05 -12.51 0.78
CA ALA A 150 -4.39 -13.78 0.54
C ALA A 150 -3.70 -14.33 1.78
N GLU A 151 -3.06 -13.48 2.57
CA GLU A 151 -2.43 -13.86 3.86
C GLU A 151 -3.48 -14.35 4.89
N ALA A 152 -4.69 -13.79 4.87
CA ALA A 152 -5.80 -14.17 5.74
C ALA A 152 -6.59 -15.40 5.23
N THR A 153 -6.39 -15.79 3.98
CA THR A 153 -7.14 -16.88 3.32
C THR A 153 -6.47 -18.24 3.53
N PRO A 154 -7.22 -19.32 3.79
CA PRO A 154 -6.67 -20.66 3.93
C PRO A 154 -5.87 -21.08 2.67
N LYS A 155 -4.76 -21.79 2.88
CA LYS A 155 -3.90 -22.27 1.77
C LYS A 155 -4.59 -23.32 0.87
N VAL A 156 -5.59 -24.01 1.36
CA VAL A 156 -6.33 -25.03 0.62
C VAL A 156 -7.79 -24.60 0.49
N GLY A 157 -8.30 -24.49 -0.73
CA GLY A 157 -9.67 -24.10 -1.02
C GLY A 157 -10.00 -22.64 -0.74
N GLY A 158 -8.97 -21.79 -0.60
CA GLY A 158 -9.12 -20.36 -0.38
C GLY A 158 -9.77 -19.64 -1.56
N MET A 159 -10.59 -18.64 -1.26
CA MET A 159 -11.32 -17.86 -2.25
C MET A 159 -11.32 -16.38 -1.88
N ILE A 160 -11.11 -15.52 -2.87
CA ILE A 160 -11.23 -14.07 -2.75
C ILE A 160 -12.27 -13.58 -3.77
N THR A 161 -13.27 -12.85 -3.29
CA THR A 161 -14.26 -12.22 -4.17
C THR A 161 -13.96 -10.73 -4.29
N ILE A 162 -13.83 -10.25 -5.52
CA ILE A 162 -13.67 -8.83 -5.83
C ILE A 162 -15.03 -8.35 -6.36
N LYS A 163 -15.63 -7.41 -5.64
CA LYS A 163 -16.95 -6.88 -6.00
C LYS A 163 -16.88 -5.40 -6.23
N THR A 164 -17.54 -4.91 -7.28
CA THR A 164 -17.74 -3.48 -7.51
C THR A 164 -19.23 -3.16 -7.59
N ALA A 165 -19.61 -2.00 -7.04
CA ALA A 165 -21.01 -1.58 -7.05
C ALA A 165 -21.13 -0.05 -7.10
N PHE A 166 -22.21 0.44 -7.71
CA PHE A 166 -22.61 1.84 -7.63
C PHE A 166 -23.58 2.03 -6.45
N ARG A 167 -23.16 2.81 -5.44
CA ARG A 167 -24.00 3.14 -4.28
C ARG A 167 -24.25 4.64 -4.20
N PRO A 168 -25.33 5.15 -4.80
CA PRO A 168 -25.68 6.56 -4.70
C PRO A 168 -25.98 6.91 -3.23
N GLY A 169 -25.46 8.05 -2.78
CA GLY A 169 -25.74 8.56 -1.43
C GLY A 169 -24.62 8.43 -0.42
N VAL A 170 -23.55 7.70 -0.70
CA VAL A 170 -22.34 7.72 0.11
C VAL A 170 -21.63 9.07 -0.09
N ARG A 171 -21.44 9.81 1.01
CA ARG A 171 -20.77 11.11 0.99
C ARG A 171 -19.64 11.14 2.02
N LEU A 172 -18.48 11.62 1.57
CA LEU A 172 -17.36 11.90 2.45
C LEU A 172 -17.42 13.36 2.88
N GLN A 173 -17.54 13.60 4.19
CA GLN A 173 -17.48 14.94 4.76
C GLN A 173 -16.18 15.11 5.54
N LEU A 174 -15.23 15.80 4.93
CA LEU A 174 -13.98 16.16 5.59
C LEU A 174 -14.16 17.52 6.30
N PRO A 175 -13.60 17.70 7.51
CA PRO A 175 -13.65 18.96 8.21
C PRO A 175 -13.07 20.09 7.37
N GLY A 176 -13.90 21.11 7.04
CA GLY A 176 -13.48 22.29 6.26
C GLY A 176 -13.51 22.13 4.73
N GLN A 177 -14.00 21.02 4.20
CA GLN A 177 -14.20 20.81 2.77
C GLN A 177 -15.67 20.61 2.42
N LYS A 178 -16.02 20.84 1.13
CA LYS A 178 -17.37 20.52 0.64
C LYS A 178 -17.54 18.99 0.66
N SER A 179 -18.74 18.55 1.01
CA SER A 179 -19.09 17.12 0.95
C SER A 179 -18.93 16.57 -0.46
N GLU A 180 -18.07 15.56 -0.63
CA GLU A 180 -17.88 14.87 -1.90
C GLU A 180 -18.73 13.59 -1.94
N SER A 181 -19.35 13.33 -3.09
CA SER A 181 -20.08 12.09 -3.32
C SER A 181 -19.11 10.98 -3.74
N LEU A 182 -19.18 9.84 -3.04
CA LEU A 182 -18.37 8.65 -3.32
C LEU A 182 -19.29 7.48 -3.70
N PRO A 183 -19.84 7.47 -4.91
CA PRO A 183 -20.85 6.48 -5.30
C PRO A 183 -20.27 5.11 -5.65
N LEU A 184 -18.94 5.00 -5.79
CA LEU A 184 -18.27 3.75 -6.17
C LEU A 184 -17.80 2.99 -4.93
N GLU A 185 -18.10 1.70 -4.88
CA GLU A 185 -17.64 0.74 -3.89
C GLU A 185 -16.83 -0.36 -4.58
N VAL A 186 -15.72 -0.75 -3.94
CA VAL A 186 -14.91 -1.92 -4.30
C VAL A 186 -14.70 -2.78 -3.09
#